data_a904f75e67d5939354892dcf18a22a85
#
_entry.id   a904f75e67d5939354892dcf18a22a85
#
_cell.length_a   1.000
_cell.length_b   1.000
_cell.length_c   1.000
_cell.angle_alpha   90.00
_cell.angle_beta   90.00
_cell.angle_gamma   90.00
#
_symmetry.space_group_name_H-M   'P 1'
#
loop_
_entity.id
_entity.type
_entity.pdbx_description
1 polymer ?
#
loop_
_entity_poly.entity_id
_entity_poly.type
_entity_poly.pdbx_seq_one_letter_code
_entity_poly.pdbx_strand_id
1 'polypeptide(L)'
;MIIDAHAHAFPYVANKGVYASEADHLRHLQRHMTTHPQGGRRFRDNGLASGPTLWDGKTPGFGGLLDVDFRVGPYGRFEWEKDGERYYIQFFPVSLEVMEAKPERMLAQMQYVGVDKAMLQFAKMYGLTNEYLSDCVRRWPHKFRACTAVDEDEADRPEQIDMLRRAVRDQGLTALYFECNGYGKSNYENHLDDARYNPFWEEVQALGIPVLWDIRVAVRRTSHAAYMEEVARLHRLTRRFPRIRHVLTHGMPSSAFNASGEMPEELWAFLLEPTVTTELLFPILYGSTWEYPYSEAQPIIRKLFERLGPHKLIWGADMPNIERSCTYAQSLNYLRKYCTFIPGSAMDRILGTNADELYFSIAPAGAAREAAHA
;
A
#
# COMPACT_ATOMS: atom_id res chain seq x y z
N MET A 1 -20.82 10.37 -4.27
CA MET A 1 -20.25 9.06 -3.89
C MET A 1 -18.80 9.28 -3.52
N ILE A 2 -18.37 8.74 -2.37
CA ILE A 2 -16.98 8.84 -1.87
C ILE A 2 -16.41 7.43 -1.76
N ILE A 3 -15.24 7.20 -2.33
CA ILE A 3 -14.57 5.90 -2.35
C ILE A 3 -13.16 6.06 -1.81
N ASP A 4 -12.84 5.32 -0.75
CA ASP A 4 -11.47 5.20 -0.26
C ASP A 4 -10.70 4.23 -1.15
N ALA A 5 -9.76 4.75 -1.93
CA ALA A 5 -8.95 3.95 -2.85
C ALA A 5 -7.83 3.17 -2.14
N HIS A 6 -7.60 3.44 -0.84
CA HIS A 6 -6.53 2.83 -0.06
C HIS A 6 -6.98 2.55 1.38
N ALA A 7 -7.44 1.35 1.61
CA ALA A 7 -7.80 0.88 2.95
C ALA A 7 -7.29 -0.56 3.16
N HIS A 8 -7.25 -0.98 4.40
CA HIS A 8 -6.86 -2.34 4.77
C HIS A 8 -7.87 -2.95 5.74
N ALA A 9 -8.16 -4.23 5.52
CA ALA A 9 -8.78 -5.10 6.51
C ALA A 9 -7.90 -6.34 6.63
N PHE A 10 -7.52 -6.72 7.85
CA PHE A 10 -6.59 -7.82 8.07
C PHE A 10 -6.89 -8.58 9.37
N PRO A 11 -6.57 -9.89 9.39
CA PRO A 11 -6.70 -10.72 10.59
C PRO A 11 -5.62 -10.35 11.62
N TYR A 12 -5.59 -11.06 12.75
CA TYR A 12 -4.50 -10.94 13.70
C TYR A 12 -3.15 -11.13 13.00
N VAL A 13 -2.25 -10.16 13.12
CA VAL A 13 -1.00 -10.09 12.35
C VAL A 13 -0.06 -11.28 12.64
N ALA A 14 -0.04 -11.81 13.88
CA ALA A 14 0.75 -13.00 14.20
C ALA A 14 0.10 -14.28 13.67
N ASN A 15 -0.12 -14.36 12.38
CA ASN A 15 -0.54 -15.56 11.65
C ASN A 15 0.46 -15.84 10.53
N LYS A 16 0.36 -17.01 9.89
CA LYS A 16 1.31 -17.34 8.82
C LYS A 16 1.14 -16.52 7.53
N GLY A 17 -0.08 -15.99 7.27
CA GLY A 17 -0.37 -15.30 6.01
C GLY A 17 0.00 -16.11 4.78
N VAL A 18 0.77 -15.49 3.88
CA VAL A 18 1.34 -16.12 2.67
C VAL A 18 2.67 -16.83 2.92
N TYR A 19 3.19 -16.81 4.15
CA TYR A 19 4.47 -17.43 4.51
C TYR A 19 4.31 -18.92 4.84
N ALA A 20 5.42 -19.66 4.91
CA ALA A 20 5.39 -21.08 5.21
C ALA A 20 4.92 -21.38 6.64
N SER A 21 5.27 -20.51 7.60
CA SER A 21 4.90 -20.62 9.02
C SER A 21 4.71 -19.24 9.67
N GLU A 22 4.13 -19.20 10.87
CA GLU A 22 4.06 -17.99 11.69
C GLU A 22 5.45 -17.48 12.07
N ALA A 23 6.39 -18.38 12.34
CA ALA A 23 7.78 -18.03 12.63
C ALA A 23 8.47 -17.34 11.44
N ASP A 24 8.21 -17.83 10.22
CA ASP A 24 8.72 -17.19 9.01
C ASP A 24 8.12 -15.81 8.82
N HIS A 25 6.81 -15.65 9.07
CA HIS A 25 6.18 -14.33 9.01
C HIS A 25 6.79 -13.38 10.04
N LEU A 26 6.95 -13.80 11.28
CA LEU A 26 7.59 -12.98 12.33
C LEU A 26 9.03 -12.59 11.95
N ARG A 27 9.79 -13.50 11.35
CA ARG A 27 11.12 -13.18 10.82
C ARG A 27 11.10 -12.12 9.73
N HIS A 28 10.11 -12.18 8.83
CA HIS A 28 9.90 -11.15 7.81
C HIS A 28 9.50 -9.80 8.43
N LEU A 29 8.64 -9.81 9.44
CA LEU A 29 8.27 -8.61 10.19
C LEU A 29 9.46 -8.01 10.93
N GLN A 30 10.26 -8.83 11.62
CA GLN A 30 11.48 -8.38 12.27
C GLN A 30 12.42 -7.70 11.27
N ARG A 31 12.67 -8.35 10.12
CA ARG A 31 13.49 -7.75 9.05
C ARG A 31 12.93 -6.40 8.58
N HIS A 32 11.62 -6.30 8.36
CA HIS A 32 10.99 -5.05 7.95
C HIS A 32 11.19 -3.95 9.00
N MET A 33 11.10 -4.29 10.29
CA MET A 33 11.29 -3.34 11.38
C MET A 33 12.75 -2.85 11.53
N THR A 34 13.75 -3.56 10.99
CA THR A 34 15.16 -3.11 11.05
C THR A 34 15.40 -1.78 10.34
N THR A 35 14.57 -1.46 9.34
CA THR A 35 14.68 -0.25 8.51
C THR A 35 13.60 0.79 8.81
N HIS A 36 12.74 0.52 9.81
CA HIS A 36 11.63 1.41 10.12
C HIS A 36 12.12 2.77 10.64
N PRO A 37 11.62 3.91 10.10
CA PRO A 37 12.18 5.24 10.40
C PRO A 37 12.09 5.66 11.87
N GLN A 38 11.10 5.15 12.60
CA GLN A 38 10.92 5.48 14.02
C GLN A 38 11.97 4.84 14.93
N GLY A 39 12.67 3.78 14.47
CA GLY A 39 13.61 3.02 15.28
C GLY A 39 12.99 2.32 16.49
N GLY A 40 13.76 1.48 17.14
CA GLY A 40 13.35 0.83 18.40
C GLY A 40 13.34 1.80 19.57
N ARG A 41 12.33 1.72 20.43
CA ARG A 41 12.23 2.50 21.67
C ARG A 41 12.26 1.60 22.89
N ARG A 42 12.92 2.05 23.95
CA ARG A 42 12.92 1.36 25.25
C ARG A 42 11.58 1.55 25.95
N PHE A 43 11.05 0.50 26.57
CA PHE A 43 9.81 0.60 27.35
C PHE A 43 9.94 1.49 28.59
N ARG A 44 11.08 1.44 29.29
CA ARG A 44 11.26 2.10 30.58
C ARG A 44 11.18 3.64 30.53
N ASP A 45 11.57 4.26 29.40
CA ASP A 45 11.69 5.72 29.30
C ASP A 45 11.23 6.28 27.94
N ASN A 46 10.71 5.44 27.05
CA ASN A 46 10.32 5.77 25.69
C ASN A 46 11.46 6.34 24.83
N GLY A 47 12.71 6.27 25.29
CA GLY A 47 13.89 6.74 24.58
C GLY A 47 14.26 5.83 23.41
N LEU A 48 14.88 6.41 22.37
CA LEU A 48 15.41 5.62 21.27
C LEU A 48 16.52 4.68 21.73
N ALA A 49 16.59 3.51 21.11
CA ALA A 49 17.73 2.61 21.25
C ALA A 49 19.01 3.29 20.78
N SER A 50 20.12 3.06 21.48
CA SER A 50 21.43 3.65 21.14
C SER A 50 22.12 3.02 19.94
N GLY A 51 21.53 1.95 19.36
CA GLY A 51 22.05 1.21 18.22
C GLY A 51 21.06 0.13 17.76
N PRO A 52 21.46 -0.71 16.80
CA PRO A 52 20.63 -1.78 16.29
C PRO A 52 20.27 -2.79 17.38
N THR A 53 18.98 -3.10 17.49
CA THR A 53 18.47 -4.06 18.50
C THR A 53 17.76 -5.25 17.87
N LEU A 54 17.47 -5.19 16.56
CA LEU A 54 16.82 -6.27 15.79
C LEU A 54 17.77 -7.00 14.85
N TRP A 55 18.96 -6.43 14.60
CA TRP A 55 19.96 -6.98 13.69
C TRP A 55 21.36 -6.59 14.17
N ASP A 56 22.40 -7.21 13.60
CA ASP A 56 23.82 -7.03 14.02
C ASP A 56 24.44 -5.67 13.60
N GLY A 57 23.72 -4.87 12.82
CA GLY A 57 24.18 -3.58 12.33
C GLY A 57 25.17 -3.66 11.15
N LYS A 58 25.46 -4.85 10.62
CA LYS A 58 26.49 -5.09 9.60
C LYS A 58 25.99 -5.93 8.43
N THR A 59 25.37 -7.06 8.71
CA THR A 59 24.93 -8.03 7.70
C THR A 59 23.52 -7.71 7.23
N PRO A 60 23.32 -7.33 5.96
CA PRO A 60 21.97 -7.02 5.45
C PRO A 60 21.10 -8.26 5.35
N GLY A 61 19.80 -8.04 5.31
CA GLY A 61 18.81 -9.09 5.10
C GLY A 61 18.61 -10.02 6.29
N PHE A 62 18.26 -11.28 6.02
CA PHE A 62 17.92 -12.26 7.06
C PHE A 62 19.14 -12.75 7.85
N GLY A 63 20.33 -12.75 7.24
CA GLY A 63 21.56 -13.24 7.87
C GLY A 63 22.00 -12.40 9.06
N GLY A 64 21.65 -11.12 9.09
CA GLY A 64 22.02 -10.23 10.19
C GLY A 64 20.98 -10.12 11.30
N LEU A 65 19.84 -10.80 11.20
CA LEU A 65 18.79 -10.74 12.22
C LEU A 65 19.27 -11.40 13.51
N LEU A 66 19.09 -10.69 14.61
CA LEU A 66 19.38 -11.20 15.95
C LEU A 66 18.29 -12.19 16.38
N ASP A 67 18.71 -13.18 17.16
CA ASP A 67 17.79 -14.04 17.88
C ASP A 67 17.30 -13.31 19.13
N VAL A 68 16.18 -12.61 18.98
CA VAL A 68 15.49 -11.87 20.02
C VAL A 68 14.04 -12.34 20.10
N ASP A 69 13.41 -12.23 21.25
CA ASP A 69 11.99 -12.57 21.44
C ASP A 69 11.10 -11.53 20.70
N PHE A 70 11.22 -11.49 19.35
CA PHE A 70 10.44 -10.58 18.51
C PHE A 70 9.01 -11.09 18.37
N ARG A 71 8.05 -10.26 18.74
CA ARG A 71 6.64 -10.63 18.78
C ARG A 71 5.71 -9.49 18.43
N VAL A 72 4.48 -9.85 18.10
CA VAL A 72 3.36 -8.93 17.97
C VAL A 72 2.85 -8.60 19.36
N GLY A 73 2.98 -7.34 19.76
CA GLY A 73 2.44 -6.80 21.01
C GLY A 73 1.06 -6.16 20.83
N PRO A 74 0.42 -5.71 21.89
CA PRO A 74 -0.86 -5.00 21.83
C PRO A 74 -0.67 -3.53 21.39
N TYR A 75 -1.79 -2.86 21.09
CA TYR A 75 -1.85 -1.42 20.82
C TYR A 75 -0.94 -0.95 19.69
N GLY A 76 -0.87 -1.76 18.62
CA GLY A 76 -0.13 -1.41 17.42
C GLY A 76 1.38 -1.57 17.49
N ARG A 77 1.90 -2.34 18.43
CA ARG A 77 3.34 -2.48 18.66
C ARG A 77 3.90 -3.80 18.20
N PHE A 78 5.15 -3.75 17.71
CA PHE A 78 6.05 -4.90 17.70
C PHE A 78 7.02 -4.77 18.87
N GLU A 79 7.25 -5.85 19.59
CA GLU A 79 8.03 -5.87 20.85
C GLU A 79 9.14 -6.92 20.77
N TRP A 80 10.22 -6.68 21.48
CA TRP A 80 11.32 -7.66 21.66
C TRP A 80 12.12 -7.35 22.92
N GLU A 81 12.99 -8.28 23.27
CA GLU A 81 13.94 -8.12 24.37
C GLU A 81 15.35 -8.37 23.88
N LYS A 82 16.31 -7.54 24.28
CA LYS A 82 17.72 -7.70 24.03
C LYS A 82 18.52 -7.25 25.25
N ASP A 83 19.41 -8.11 25.72
CA ASP A 83 20.33 -7.83 26.85
C ASP A 83 19.58 -7.37 28.13
N GLY A 84 18.41 -7.95 28.43
CA GLY A 84 17.57 -7.62 29.57
C GLY A 84 16.80 -6.29 29.47
N GLU A 85 16.87 -5.61 28.35
CA GLU A 85 16.09 -4.40 28.06
C GLU A 85 14.95 -4.71 27.07
N ARG A 86 13.75 -4.22 27.38
CA ARG A 86 12.58 -4.35 26.50
C ARG A 86 12.49 -3.18 25.53
N TYR A 87 12.21 -3.51 24.27
CA TYR A 87 12.06 -2.55 23.18
C TYR A 87 10.74 -2.73 22.45
N TYR A 88 10.30 -1.67 21.76
CA TYR A 88 9.16 -1.71 20.86
C TYR A 88 9.29 -0.75 19.69
N ILE A 89 8.52 -1.01 18.64
CA ILE A 89 8.21 -0.05 17.56
C ILE A 89 6.70 0.12 17.52
N GLN A 90 6.22 1.37 17.55
CA GLN A 90 4.82 1.72 17.32
C GLN A 90 4.55 1.73 15.81
N PHE A 91 4.20 0.58 15.26
CA PHE A 91 4.01 0.43 13.82
C PHE A 91 2.58 0.75 13.39
N PHE A 92 1.58 0.18 14.07
CA PHE A 92 0.17 0.43 13.83
C PHE A 92 -0.39 1.48 14.80
N PRO A 93 -1.61 1.99 14.55
CA PRO A 93 -2.29 2.88 15.50
C PRO A 93 -2.51 2.22 16.86
N VAL A 94 -2.44 3.02 17.93
CA VAL A 94 -2.74 2.56 19.29
C VAL A 94 -4.19 2.11 19.47
N SER A 95 -5.09 2.51 18.57
CA SER A 95 -6.49 2.07 18.51
C SER A 95 -6.66 0.59 18.14
N LEU A 96 -5.60 -0.07 17.65
CA LEU A 96 -5.56 -1.51 17.46
C LEU A 96 -5.08 -2.20 18.75
N GLU A 97 -5.97 -2.33 19.72
CA GLU A 97 -5.70 -3.03 20.97
C GLU A 97 -5.24 -4.47 20.70
N VAL A 98 -5.96 -5.17 19.86
CA VAL A 98 -5.52 -6.41 19.24
C VAL A 98 -5.00 -6.05 17.85
N MET A 99 -3.87 -6.65 17.45
CA MET A 99 -3.22 -6.38 16.16
C MET A 99 -4.00 -6.99 15.00
N GLU A 100 -5.26 -6.56 14.86
CA GLU A 100 -6.17 -6.92 13.75
C GLU A 100 -7.01 -5.70 13.34
N ALA A 101 -7.41 -5.64 12.09
CA ALA A 101 -8.36 -4.66 11.58
C ALA A 101 -9.47 -5.36 10.79
N LYS A 102 -10.50 -5.82 11.49
CA LYS A 102 -11.61 -6.55 10.86
C LYS A 102 -12.37 -5.67 9.88
N PRO A 103 -12.94 -6.24 8.80
CA PRO A 103 -13.73 -5.49 7.81
C PRO A 103 -14.93 -4.79 8.42
N GLU A 104 -15.54 -5.33 9.50
CA GLU A 104 -16.65 -4.71 10.23
C GLU A 104 -16.23 -3.37 10.87
N ARG A 105 -14.98 -3.26 11.36
CA ARG A 105 -14.42 -1.99 11.84
C ARG A 105 -14.32 -0.97 10.72
N MET A 106 -13.84 -1.39 9.54
CA MET A 106 -13.75 -0.51 8.38
C MET A 106 -15.14 0.00 7.95
N LEU A 107 -16.15 -0.89 7.91
CA LEU A 107 -17.53 -0.52 7.59
C LEU A 107 -18.10 0.51 8.57
N ALA A 108 -17.87 0.34 9.88
CA ALA A 108 -18.32 1.30 10.89
C ALA A 108 -17.66 2.67 10.71
N GLN A 109 -16.35 2.71 10.43
CA GLN A 109 -15.62 3.94 10.14
C GLN A 109 -16.11 4.61 8.85
N MET A 110 -16.33 3.84 7.79
CA MET A 110 -16.90 4.34 6.53
C MET A 110 -18.27 4.97 6.76
N GLN A 111 -19.16 4.30 7.50
CA GLN A 111 -20.47 4.81 7.83
C GLN A 111 -20.41 6.11 8.62
N TYR A 112 -19.53 6.19 9.62
CA TYR A 112 -19.35 7.36 10.46
C TYR A 112 -18.86 8.59 9.66
N VAL A 113 -17.98 8.40 8.69
CA VAL A 113 -17.37 9.48 7.90
C VAL A 113 -18.16 9.82 6.63
N GLY A 114 -19.05 8.91 6.19
CA GLY A 114 -19.81 9.05 4.95
C GLY A 114 -19.02 8.59 3.72
N VAL A 115 -18.18 7.56 3.87
CA VAL A 115 -17.51 6.88 2.76
C VAL A 115 -18.38 5.74 2.27
N ASP A 116 -18.63 5.68 0.97
CA ASP A 116 -19.57 4.72 0.39
C ASP A 116 -18.96 3.35 0.14
N LYS A 117 -17.73 3.32 -0.38
CA LYS A 117 -17.01 2.11 -0.78
C LYS A 117 -15.52 2.22 -0.43
N ALA A 118 -14.82 1.09 -0.41
CA ALA A 118 -13.36 1.07 -0.23
C ALA A 118 -12.69 -0.02 -1.07
N MET A 119 -11.47 0.27 -1.52
CA MET A 119 -10.52 -0.66 -2.12
C MET A 119 -9.61 -1.21 -1.02
N LEU A 120 -9.72 -2.50 -0.72
CA LEU A 120 -8.87 -3.17 0.26
C LEU A 120 -7.54 -3.56 -0.42
N GLN A 121 -6.48 -2.84 -0.09
CA GLN A 121 -5.16 -3.11 -0.64
C GLN A 121 -4.48 -4.25 0.11
N PHE A 122 -3.67 -5.02 -0.62
CA PHE A 122 -2.91 -6.12 -0.06
C PHE A 122 -1.64 -5.60 0.62
N ALA A 123 -1.27 -6.24 1.74
CA ALA A 123 0.06 -6.09 2.32
C ALA A 123 0.46 -7.41 2.98
N LYS A 124 1.52 -8.05 2.49
CA LYS A 124 1.99 -9.35 2.99
C LYS A 124 2.29 -9.29 4.49
N MET A 125 2.84 -8.19 4.95
CA MET A 125 3.17 -7.96 6.35
C MET A 125 1.98 -7.95 7.32
N TYR A 126 0.73 -7.83 6.83
CA TYR A 126 -0.47 -7.90 7.67
C TYR A 126 -1.01 -9.33 7.83
N GLY A 127 -0.29 -10.32 7.34
CA GLY A 127 -0.75 -11.71 7.35
C GLY A 127 -1.94 -11.96 6.44
N LEU A 128 -2.10 -11.14 5.40
CA LEU A 128 -3.17 -11.27 4.42
C LEU A 128 -2.97 -12.45 3.49
N THR A 129 -4.09 -13.01 3.05
CA THR A 129 -4.17 -13.97 1.96
C THR A 129 -5.25 -13.54 0.97
N ASN A 130 -5.21 -14.07 -0.25
CA ASN A 130 -6.24 -13.83 -1.26
C ASN A 130 -7.61 -14.32 -0.77
N GLU A 131 -7.66 -15.44 -0.02
CA GLU A 131 -8.88 -16.02 0.54
C GLU A 131 -9.54 -15.07 1.55
N TYR A 132 -8.75 -14.44 2.44
CA TYR A 132 -9.28 -13.48 3.41
C TYR A 132 -9.91 -12.28 2.72
N LEU A 133 -9.23 -11.70 1.73
CA LEU A 133 -9.76 -10.56 0.99
C LEU A 133 -10.93 -10.94 0.10
N SER A 134 -10.92 -12.13 -0.50
CA SER A 134 -12.06 -12.69 -1.23
C SER A 134 -13.29 -12.83 -0.33
N ASP A 135 -13.13 -13.31 0.91
CA ASP A 135 -14.23 -13.38 1.88
C ASP A 135 -14.81 -12.00 2.21
N CYS A 136 -13.94 -10.98 2.40
CA CYS A 136 -14.39 -9.61 2.61
C CYS A 136 -15.25 -9.09 1.43
N VAL A 137 -14.80 -9.31 0.19
CA VAL A 137 -15.53 -8.88 -1.01
C VAL A 137 -16.85 -9.64 -1.15
N ARG A 138 -16.86 -10.95 -0.92
CA ARG A 138 -18.04 -11.80 -1.01
C ARG A 138 -19.11 -11.42 0.05
N ARG A 139 -18.69 -11.10 1.27
CA ARG A 139 -19.60 -10.69 2.36
C ARG A 139 -20.19 -9.29 2.14
N TRP A 140 -19.45 -8.39 1.52
CA TRP A 140 -19.89 -7.01 1.28
C TRP A 140 -19.59 -6.51 -0.14
N PRO A 141 -20.19 -7.14 -1.16
CA PRO A 141 -19.83 -6.88 -2.58
C PRO A 141 -20.17 -5.46 -3.05
N HIS A 142 -21.07 -4.76 -2.36
CA HIS A 142 -21.42 -3.37 -2.65
C HIS A 142 -20.55 -2.35 -1.91
N LYS A 143 -19.69 -2.83 -0.98
CA LYS A 143 -18.81 -1.98 -0.16
C LYS A 143 -17.34 -2.12 -0.52
N PHE A 144 -16.89 -3.32 -0.83
CA PHE A 144 -15.48 -3.60 -1.01
C PHE A 144 -15.14 -4.13 -2.41
N ARG A 145 -13.99 -3.73 -2.88
CA ARG A 145 -13.13 -4.44 -3.83
C ARG A 145 -11.79 -4.69 -3.15
N ALA A 146 -11.02 -5.64 -3.68
CA ALA A 146 -9.74 -5.95 -3.07
C ALA A 146 -8.69 -6.34 -4.11
N CYS A 147 -7.42 -6.13 -3.73
CA CYS A 147 -6.27 -6.56 -4.50
C CYS A 147 -5.95 -8.04 -4.24
N THR A 148 -5.38 -8.69 -5.23
CA THR A 148 -4.51 -9.86 -5.05
C THR A 148 -3.05 -9.42 -4.96
N ALA A 149 -2.18 -10.31 -4.48
CA ALA A 149 -0.73 -10.17 -4.58
C ALA A 149 -0.12 -11.51 -5.03
N VAL A 150 1.09 -11.43 -5.53
CA VAL A 150 1.92 -12.57 -5.93
C VAL A 150 3.26 -12.51 -5.19
N ASP A 151 4.10 -13.52 -5.36
CA ASP A 151 5.52 -13.39 -5.02
C ASP A 151 6.22 -12.65 -6.17
N GLU A 152 6.65 -11.43 -5.96
CA GLU A 152 7.22 -10.55 -6.99
C GLU A 152 8.49 -11.14 -7.59
N ASP A 153 9.36 -11.72 -6.76
CA ASP A 153 10.59 -12.39 -7.21
C ASP A 153 10.32 -13.60 -8.10
N GLU A 154 9.18 -14.24 -7.92
CA GLU A 154 8.79 -15.47 -8.61
C GLU A 154 7.59 -15.27 -9.56
N ALA A 155 7.24 -14.02 -9.87
CA ALA A 155 6.05 -13.71 -10.67
C ALA A 155 6.06 -14.33 -12.08
N ASP A 156 7.24 -14.65 -12.62
CA ASP A 156 7.41 -15.37 -13.90
C ASP A 156 7.07 -16.87 -13.82
N ARG A 157 6.92 -17.43 -12.62
CA ARG A 157 6.61 -18.86 -12.47
C ARG A 157 5.16 -19.16 -12.81
N PRO A 158 4.87 -20.29 -13.49
CA PRO A 158 3.50 -20.68 -13.83
C PRO A 158 2.55 -20.69 -12.64
N GLU A 159 3.03 -21.11 -11.45
CA GLU A 159 2.23 -21.19 -10.23
C GLU A 159 1.73 -19.81 -9.77
N GLN A 160 2.56 -18.77 -9.94
CA GLN A 160 2.18 -17.39 -9.60
C GLN A 160 1.19 -16.83 -10.61
N ILE A 161 1.37 -17.12 -11.89
CA ILE A 161 0.44 -16.74 -12.96
C ILE A 161 -0.92 -17.43 -12.75
N ASP A 162 -0.92 -18.72 -12.42
CA ASP A 162 -2.15 -19.46 -12.14
C ASP A 162 -2.84 -18.99 -10.84
N MET A 163 -2.07 -18.61 -9.83
CA MET A 163 -2.61 -17.99 -8.61
C MET A 163 -3.30 -16.66 -8.93
N LEU A 164 -2.65 -15.79 -9.73
CA LEU A 164 -3.24 -14.54 -10.20
C LEU A 164 -4.55 -14.78 -10.95
N ARG A 165 -4.58 -15.74 -11.88
CA ARG A 165 -5.79 -16.11 -12.63
C ARG A 165 -6.94 -16.53 -11.71
N ARG A 166 -6.66 -17.43 -10.75
CA ARG A 166 -7.66 -17.87 -9.77
C ARG A 166 -8.15 -16.71 -8.90
N ALA A 167 -7.25 -15.87 -8.42
CA ALA A 167 -7.60 -14.71 -7.60
C ALA A 167 -8.60 -13.78 -8.31
N VAL A 168 -8.38 -13.53 -9.59
CA VAL A 168 -9.25 -12.65 -10.38
C VAL A 168 -10.52 -13.36 -10.83
N ARG A 169 -10.43 -14.58 -11.40
CA ARG A 169 -11.56 -15.24 -12.05
C ARG A 169 -12.48 -15.98 -11.07
N ASP A 170 -11.93 -16.52 -9.98
CA ASP A 170 -12.67 -17.39 -9.08
C ASP A 170 -12.92 -16.74 -7.70
N GLN A 171 -11.97 -15.88 -7.24
CA GLN A 171 -12.03 -15.25 -5.93
C GLN A 171 -12.57 -13.81 -5.96
N GLY A 172 -12.80 -13.22 -7.16
CA GLY A 172 -13.42 -11.90 -7.32
C GLY A 172 -12.53 -10.73 -6.93
N LEU A 173 -11.20 -10.92 -6.91
CA LEU A 173 -10.24 -9.84 -6.67
C LEU A 173 -10.04 -9.04 -7.97
N THR A 174 -10.08 -7.71 -7.90
CA THR A 174 -10.21 -6.85 -9.07
C THR A 174 -8.99 -5.99 -9.37
N ALA A 175 -7.90 -6.17 -8.65
CA ALA A 175 -6.64 -5.47 -8.86
C ALA A 175 -5.46 -6.31 -8.38
N LEU A 176 -4.26 -6.00 -8.87
CA LEU A 176 -3.01 -6.55 -8.38
C LEU A 176 -2.28 -5.50 -7.54
N TYR A 177 -1.87 -5.85 -6.32
CA TYR A 177 -0.89 -5.08 -5.55
C TYR A 177 0.51 -5.61 -5.83
N PHE A 178 1.44 -4.74 -6.20
CA PHE A 178 2.81 -5.11 -6.52
C PHE A 178 3.79 -4.17 -5.83
N GLU A 179 4.71 -4.73 -5.05
CA GLU A 179 5.68 -3.96 -4.28
C GLU A 179 7.13 -4.28 -4.65
N CYS A 180 7.94 -3.25 -4.92
CA CYS A 180 9.36 -3.45 -5.25
C CYS A 180 10.19 -3.97 -4.07
N ASN A 181 9.68 -3.89 -2.84
CA ASN A 181 10.29 -4.57 -1.68
C ASN A 181 10.18 -6.11 -1.75
N GLY A 182 9.32 -6.65 -2.61
CA GLY A 182 9.11 -8.08 -2.80
C GLY A 182 10.33 -8.83 -3.36
N TYR A 183 11.25 -8.13 -4.01
CA TYR A 183 12.46 -8.73 -4.60
C TYR A 183 13.56 -9.13 -3.60
N GLY A 184 13.16 -9.47 -2.37
CA GLY A 184 14.10 -9.81 -1.31
C GLY A 184 14.80 -11.17 -1.47
N LYS A 185 14.21 -12.12 -2.19
CA LYS A 185 14.79 -13.44 -2.46
C LYS A 185 15.97 -13.35 -3.42
N SER A 186 15.86 -12.48 -4.44
CA SER A 186 16.95 -12.18 -5.39
C SER A 186 17.95 -11.17 -4.85
N ASN A 187 17.85 -10.77 -3.56
CA ASN A 187 18.63 -9.69 -2.99
C ASN A 187 18.52 -8.38 -3.79
N TYR A 188 17.32 -8.13 -4.36
CA TYR A 188 17.01 -6.96 -5.20
C TYR A 188 17.80 -6.89 -6.52
N GLU A 189 18.23 -8.03 -7.05
CA GLU A 189 18.84 -8.12 -8.38
C GLU A 189 17.80 -8.20 -9.50
N ASN A 190 16.59 -8.72 -9.20
CA ASN A 190 15.46 -8.71 -10.10
C ASN A 190 14.72 -7.37 -10.08
N HIS A 191 14.15 -6.99 -11.23
CA HIS A 191 13.42 -5.75 -11.40
C HIS A 191 12.09 -5.94 -12.13
N LEU A 192 11.12 -5.10 -11.83
CA LEU A 192 9.76 -5.19 -12.37
C LEU A 192 9.68 -5.18 -13.91
N ASP A 193 10.65 -4.61 -14.60
CA ASP A 193 10.71 -4.51 -16.06
C ASP A 193 11.66 -5.53 -16.73
N ASP A 194 12.18 -6.49 -15.98
CA ASP A 194 12.99 -7.57 -16.55
C ASP A 194 12.17 -8.42 -17.54
N ALA A 195 12.81 -8.80 -18.63
CA ALA A 195 12.14 -9.53 -19.72
C ALA A 195 11.56 -10.89 -19.27
N ARG A 196 12.11 -11.50 -18.23
CA ARG A 196 11.59 -12.76 -17.65
C ARG A 196 10.15 -12.64 -17.17
N TYR A 197 9.72 -11.45 -16.72
CA TYR A 197 8.36 -11.20 -16.26
C TYR A 197 7.36 -10.85 -17.37
N ASN A 198 7.77 -10.80 -18.65
CA ASN A 198 6.85 -10.48 -19.75
C ASN A 198 5.62 -11.40 -19.77
N PRO A 199 5.71 -12.74 -19.62
CA PRO A 199 4.53 -13.61 -19.61
C PRO A 199 3.55 -13.28 -18.48
N PHE A 200 4.05 -12.86 -17.33
CA PHE A 200 3.22 -12.40 -16.21
C PHE A 200 2.50 -11.09 -16.54
N TRP A 201 3.19 -10.10 -17.11
CA TRP A 201 2.57 -8.82 -17.47
C TRP A 201 1.61 -8.96 -18.64
N GLU A 202 1.84 -9.88 -19.56
CA GLU A 202 0.88 -10.26 -20.62
C GLU A 202 -0.42 -10.79 -20.01
N GLU A 203 -0.33 -11.66 -19.00
CA GLU A 203 -1.51 -12.16 -18.27
C GLU A 203 -2.24 -11.05 -17.51
N VAL A 204 -1.52 -10.17 -16.78
CA VAL A 204 -2.10 -9.01 -16.10
C VAL A 204 -2.89 -8.16 -17.09
N GLN A 205 -2.29 -7.88 -18.26
CA GLN A 205 -2.93 -7.12 -19.33
C GLN A 205 -4.15 -7.83 -19.91
N ALA A 206 -4.10 -9.15 -20.06
CA ALA A 206 -5.21 -9.97 -20.55
C ALA A 206 -6.37 -10.05 -19.55
N LEU A 207 -6.09 -10.06 -18.25
CA LEU A 207 -7.09 -10.00 -17.19
C LEU A 207 -7.77 -8.63 -17.07
N GLY A 208 -7.16 -7.57 -17.63
CA GLY A 208 -7.73 -6.22 -17.64
C GLY A 208 -7.83 -5.56 -16.26
N ILE A 209 -7.09 -6.04 -15.28
CA ILE A 209 -7.07 -5.49 -13.92
C ILE A 209 -6.03 -4.37 -13.79
N PRO A 210 -6.25 -3.34 -12.94
CA PRO A 210 -5.23 -2.36 -12.62
C PRO A 210 -4.15 -2.96 -11.70
N VAL A 211 -2.95 -2.37 -11.78
CA VAL A 211 -1.84 -2.68 -10.87
C VAL A 211 -1.59 -1.49 -9.95
N LEU A 212 -1.61 -1.75 -8.65
CA LEU A 212 -1.31 -0.79 -7.60
C LEU A 212 0.16 -0.96 -7.21
N TRP A 213 0.95 0.08 -7.39
CA TRP A 213 2.40 0.04 -7.28
C TRP A 213 2.90 0.68 -6.00
N ASP A 214 3.52 -0.10 -5.12
CA ASP A 214 4.43 0.44 -4.11
C ASP A 214 5.87 0.30 -4.60
N ILE A 215 6.38 1.37 -5.22
CA ILE A 215 7.73 1.41 -5.79
C ILE A 215 8.80 1.82 -4.79
N ARG A 216 8.44 2.00 -3.51
CA ARG A 216 9.42 2.32 -2.48
C ARG A 216 10.24 1.08 -2.12
N VAL A 217 11.55 1.18 -2.19
CA VAL A 217 12.47 0.11 -1.77
C VAL A 217 13.08 0.49 -0.43
N ALA A 218 12.37 0.24 0.67
CA ALA A 218 12.76 0.64 2.03
C ALA A 218 14.13 0.11 2.46
N VAL A 219 14.50 -1.09 2.01
CA VAL A 219 15.77 -1.75 2.37
C VAL A 219 17.00 -1.00 1.83
N ARG A 220 16.86 -0.25 0.74
CA ARG A 220 17.94 0.54 0.14
C ARG A 220 18.01 2.00 0.64
N ARG A 221 17.41 2.32 1.81
CA ARG A 221 17.15 3.69 2.25
C ARG A 221 16.56 4.50 1.09
N THR A 222 15.26 4.72 1.11
CA THR A 222 14.52 5.38 0.04
C THR A 222 15.14 6.74 -0.27
N SER A 223 16.17 6.76 -1.14
CA SER A 223 16.76 7.98 -1.66
C SER A 223 15.98 8.45 -2.88
N HIS A 224 16.07 9.73 -3.19
CA HIS A 224 15.50 10.28 -4.43
C HIS A 224 15.99 9.49 -5.65
N ALA A 225 17.30 9.20 -5.74
CA ALA A 225 17.88 8.46 -6.87
C ALA A 225 17.27 7.06 -7.01
N ALA A 226 17.19 6.28 -5.92
CA ALA A 226 16.60 4.95 -5.95
C ALA A 226 15.11 4.97 -6.34
N TYR A 227 14.36 5.96 -5.84
CA TYR A 227 12.96 6.15 -6.24
C TYR A 227 12.82 6.44 -7.73
N MET A 228 13.66 7.32 -8.28
CA MET A 228 13.65 7.67 -9.70
C MET A 228 14.10 6.52 -10.62
N GLU A 229 14.96 5.62 -10.14
CA GLU A 229 15.27 4.38 -10.85
C GLU A 229 14.03 3.50 -11.01
N GLU A 230 13.24 3.30 -9.93
CA GLU A 230 12.00 2.52 -9.99
C GLU A 230 10.92 3.22 -10.85
N VAL A 231 10.83 4.55 -10.80
CA VAL A 231 9.97 5.32 -11.72
C VAL A 231 10.36 5.06 -13.18
N ALA A 232 11.65 5.09 -13.49
CA ALA A 232 12.12 4.83 -14.85
C ALA A 232 11.81 3.40 -15.33
N ARG A 233 11.95 2.40 -14.43
CA ARG A 233 11.58 1.00 -14.71
C ARG A 233 10.08 0.86 -14.98
N LEU A 234 9.26 1.44 -14.10
CA LEU A 234 7.82 1.41 -14.25
C LEU A 234 7.36 2.15 -15.51
N HIS A 235 8.01 3.24 -15.87
CA HIS A 235 7.72 3.96 -17.10
C HIS A 235 8.03 3.13 -18.36
N ARG A 236 9.13 2.35 -18.36
CA ARG A 236 9.43 1.41 -19.46
C ARG A 236 8.38 0.30 -19.53
N LEU A 237 7.94 -0.23 -18.39
CA LEU A 237 6.90 -1.25 -18.31
C LEU A 237 5.57 -0.72 -18.85
N THR A 238 5.16 0.49 -18.46
CA THR A 238 3.93 1.15 -18.94
C THR A 238 3.90 1.24 -20.46
N ARG A 239 5.03 1.57 -21.09
CA ARG A 239 5.12 1.64 -22.56
C ARG A 239 5.13 0.26 -23.22
N ARG A 240 5.69 -0.75 -22.57
CA ARG A 240 5.71 -2.13 -23.07
C ARG A 240 4.33 -2.77 -23.01
N PHE A 241 3.53 -2.46 -21.96
CA PHE A 241 2.20 -3.01 -21.73
C PHE A 241 1.14 -1.89 -21.64
N PRO A 242 0.81 -1.22 -22.74
CA PRO A 242 0.06 0.05 -22.74
C PRO A 242 -1.43 -0.09 -22.36
N ARG A 243 -1.95 -1.31 -22.20
CA ARG A 243 -3.33 -1.53 -21.73
C ARG A 243 -3.44 -1.79 -20.25
N ILE A 244 -2.32 -1.97 -19.52
CA ILE A 244 -2.33 -2.06 -18.07
C ILE A 244 -2.63 -0.67 -17.49
N ARG A 245 -3.58 -0.58 -16.58
CA ARG A 245 -3.84 0.63 -15.79
C ARG A 245 -2.94 0.61 -14.57
N HIS A 246 -2.20 1.65 -14.34
CA HIS A 246 -1.23 1.76 -13.26
C HIS A 246 -1.72 2.76 -12.22
N VAL A 247 -1.69 2.37 -10.96
CA VAL A 247 -1.98 3.25 -9.83
C VAL A 247 -0.72 3.37 -8.98
N LEU A 248 -0.16 4.57 -8.90
CA LEU A 248 0.95 4.84 -7.99
C LEU A 248 0.40 5.00 -6.58
N THR A 249 0.50 3.94 -5.77
CA THR A 249 0.04 3.98 -4.39
C THR A 249 0.97 4.84 -3.52
N HIS A 250 0.48 5.31 -2.39
CA HIS A 250 1.19 6.25 -1.53
C HIS A 250 1.58 7.59 -2.21
N GLY A 251 1.21 7.79 -3.47
CA GLY A 251 1.35 9.06 -4.18
C GLY A 251 2.77 9.61 -4.18
N MET A 252 2.97 10.79 -3.56
CA MET A 252 4.22 11.55 -3.61
C MET A 252 4.98 11.48 -2.27
N PRO A 253 5.75 10.43 -1.98
CA PRO A 253 6.63 10.37 -0.82
C PRO A 253 7.76 11.41 -0.92
N SER A 254 8.46 11.67 0.17
CA SER A 254 9.58 12.64 0.18
C SER A 254 10.67 12.33 -0.85
N SER A 255 10.86 11.05 -1.18
CA SER A 255 11.78 10.60 -2.24
C SER A 255 11.35 10.96 -3.66
N ALA A 256 10.10 11.37 -3.89
CA ALA A 256 9.65 11.88 -5.18
C ALA A 256 10.20 13.28 -5.52
N PHE A 257 10.74 13.98 -4.51
CA PHE A 257 11.23 15.33 -4.64
C PHE A 257 12.78 15.35 -4.62
N ASN A 258 13.37 16.18 -5.47
CA ASN A 258 14.80 16.43 -5.47
C ASN A 258 15.22 17.36 -4.30
N ALA A 259 16.49 17.68 -4.22
CA ALA A 259 17.03 18.52 -3.15
C ALA A 259 16.47 19.97 -3.13
N SER A 260 15.90 20.46 -4.23
CA SER A 260 15.19 21.75 -4.29
C SER A 260 13.72 21.66 -3.94
N GLY A 261 13.20 20.47 -3.58
CA GLY A 261 11.78 20.26 -3.28
C GLY A 261 10.88 20.15 -4.51
N GLU A 262 11.46 19.95 -5.70
CA GLU A 262 10.73 19.84 -6.96
C GLU A 262 10.64 18.38 -7.44
N MET A 263 9.53 18.04 -8.09
CA MET A 263 9.39 16.78 -8.81
C MET A 263 10.12 16.91 -10.17
N PRO A 264 11.03 15.98 -10.51
CA PRO A 264 11.76 16.04 -11.78
C PRO A 264 10.88 15.76 -12.99
N GLU A 265 11.30 16.20 -14.16
CA GLU A 265 10.50 16.04 -15.41
C GLU A 265 10.31 14.58 -15.80
N GLU A 266 11.22 13.68 -15.44
CA GLU A 266 11.08 12.23 -15.66
C GLU A 266 9.90 11.65 -14.87
N LEU A 267 9.67 12.11 -13.64
CA LEU A 267 8.50 11.73 -12.86
C LEU A 267 7.22 12.28 -13.49
N TRP A 268 7.24 13.53 -13.93
CA TRP A 268 6.10 14.11 -14.65
C TRP A 268 5.79 13.37 -15.94
N ALA A 269 6.79 12.98 -16.71
CA ALA A 269 6.62 12.22 -17.95
C ALA A 269 5.91 10.88 -17.68
N PHE A 270 6.26 10.19 -16.59
CA PHE A 270 5.56 8.98 -16.17
C PHE A 270 4.12 9.26 -15.73
N LEU A 271 3.89 10.25 -14.87
CA LEU A 271 2.55 10.59 -14.37
C LEU A 271 1.59 11.03 -15.49
N LEU A 272 2.12 11.60 -16.57
CA LEU A 272 1.34 12.04 -17.73
C LEU A 272 0.95 10.88 -18.66
N GLU A 273 1.54 9.68 -18.54
CA GLU A 273 1.12 8.52 -19.35
C GLU A 273 -0.39 8.26 -19.19
N PRO A 274 -1.14 7.99 -20.26
CA PRO A 274 -2.61 7.93 -20.24
C PRO A 274 -3.19 6.95 -19.21
N THR A 275 -2.47 5.84 -18.94
CA THR A 275 -2.93 4.75 -18.06
C THR A 275 -2.46 4.90 -16.61
N VAL A 276 -1.77 5.98 -16.25
CA VAL A 276 -1.25 6.20 -14.91
C VAL A 276 -2.19 7.10 -14.11
N THR A 277 -2.50 6.67 -12.89
CA THR A 277 -3.25 7.39 -11.86
C THR A 277 -2.40 7.44 -10.59
N THR A 278 -2.49 8.49 -9.79
CA THR A 278 -1.77 8.59 -8.51
C THR A 278 -2.71 8.88 -7.35
N GLU A 279 -2.41 8.30 -6.20
CA GLU A 279 -3.14 8.51 -4.96
C GLU A 279 -2.71 9.80 -4.26
N LEU A 280 -3.65 10.45 -3.61
CA LEU A 280 -3.43 11.60 -2.72
C LEU A 280 -3.54 11.13 -1.27
N LEU A 281 -2.39 10.77 -0.67
CA LEU A 281 -2.27 10.22 0.69
C LEU A 281 -1.34 11.06 1.58
N PHE A 282 -1.31 12.37 1.43
CA PHE A 282 -0.39 13.24 2.18
C PHE A 282 -0.44 13.07 3.71
N PRO A 283 -1.62 12.89 4.35
CA PRO A 283 -1.67 12.71 5.80
C PRO A 283 -0.89 11.50 6.33
N ILE A 284 -0.91 10.37 5.63
CA ILE A 284 -0.15 9.18 6.07
C ILE A 284 1.35 9.33 5.81
N LEU A 285 1.72 10.02 4.73
CA LEU A 285 3.12 10.22 4.35
C LEU A 285 3.83 11.23 5.24
N TYR A 286 3.13 12.30 5.63
CA TYR A 286 3.74 13.47 6.26
C TYR A 286 3.14 13.84 7.63
N GLY A 287 2.17 13.08 8.13
CA GLY A 287 1.48 13.39 9.38
C GLY A 287 2.35 13.31 10.64
N SER A 288 3.60 12.81 10.53
CA SER A 288 4.60 12.91 11.59
C SER A 288 5.31 14.27 11.63
N THR A 289 5.19 15.08 10.58
CA THR A 289 5.89 16.37 10.41
C THR A 289 4.96 17.52 10.10
N TRP A 290 3.84 17.26 9.44
CA TRP A 290 2.81 18.26 9.10
C TRP A 290 1.59 18.06 9.96
N GLU A 291 0.93 19.16 10.32
CA GLU A 291 -0.29 19.15 11.11
C GLU A 291 -1.52 19.32 10.24
N TYR A 292 -2.66 18.80 10.71
CA TYR A 292 -3.94 19.06 10.08
C TYR A 292 -4.25 20.57 10.06
N PRO A 293 -4.66 21.17 8.95
CA PRO A 293 -5.21 20.52 7.75
C PRO A 293 -4.19 20.21 6.63
N TYR A 294 -2.92 20.04 6.92
CA TYR A 294 -1.85 19.70 5.94
C TYR A 294 -1.70 20.78 4.86
N SER A 295 -1.57 22.02 5.31
CA SER A 295 -1.45 23.20 4.44
C SER A 295 -0.27 23.11 3.46
N GLU A 296 0.79 22.44 3.87
CA GLU A 296 2.01 22.20 3.09
C GLU A 296 1.75 21.29 1.88
N ALA A 297 0.75 20.42 1.95
CA ALA A 297 0.36 19.58 0.83
C ALA A 297 -0.37 20.37 -0.27
N GLN A 298 -1.04 21.46 0.05
CA GLN A 298 -1.91 22.21 -0.90
C GLN A 298 -1.17 22.70 -2.15
N PRO A 299 0.04 23.30 -2.07
CA PRO A 299 0.80 23.70 -3.27
C PRO A 299 1.15 22.49 -4.16
N ILE A 300 1.49 21.36 -3.54
CA ILE A 300 1.83 20.12 -4.26
C ILE A 300 0.59 19.57 -4.97
N ILE A 301 -0.54 19.50 -4.25
CA ILE A 301 -1.81 19.02 -4.80
C ILE A 301 -2.29 19.93 -5.93
N ARG A 302 -2.13 21.26 -5.78
CA ARG A 302 -2.45 22.23 -6.83
C ARG A 302 -1.62 21.96 -8.09
N LYS A 303 -0.30 21.78 -7.95
CA LYS A 303 0.61 21.47 -9.08
C LYS A 303 0.24 20.15 -9.76
N LEU A 304 -0.10 19.10 -8.97
CA LEU A 304 -0.60 17.84 -9.49
C LEU A 304 -1.92 18.03 -10.26
N PHE A 305 -2.87 18.74 -9.68
CA PHE A 305 -4.18 18.99 -10.28
C PHE A 305 -4.08 19.80 -11.58
N GLU A 306 -3.29 20.88 -11.59
CA GLU A 306 -3.10 21.74 -12.75
C GLU A 306 -2.38 21.01 -13.90
N ARG A 307 -1.43 20.13 -13.60
CA ARG A 307 -0.62 19.46 -14.62
C ARG A 307 -1.22 18.14 -15.10
N LEU A 308 -1.86 17.38 -14.22
CA LEU A 308 -2.41 16.05 -14.54
C LEU A 308 -3.92 16.09 -14.85
N GLY A 309 -4.63 17.08 -14.32
CA GLY A 309 -6.08 17.12 -14.35
C GLY A 309 -6.74 16.17 -13.33
N PRO A 310 -8.07 16.30 -13.14
CA PRO A 310 -8.80 15.56 -12.11
C PRO A 310 -8.88 14.04 -12.38
N HIS A 311 -8.77 13.59 -13.63
CA HIS A 311 -8.95 12.20 -14.02
C HIS A 311 -7.82 11.27 -13.58
N LYS A 312 -6.66 11.82 -13.21
CA LYS A 312 -5.46 11.08 -12.84
C LYS A 312 -5.19 11.06 -11.34
N LEU A 313 -6.11 11.62 -10.55
CA LEU A 313 -5.96 11.75 -9.11
C LEU A 313 -7.07 10.98 -8.40
N ILE A 314 -6.72 10.21 -7.37
CA ILE A 314 -7.66 9.53 -6.49
C ILE A 314 -7.31 9.78 -5.03
N TRP A 315 -8.32 9.84 -4.18
CA TRP A 315 -8.14 9.90 -2.74
C TRP A 315 -8.05 8.52 -2.14
N GLY A 316 -7.13 8.32 -1.20
CA GLY A 316 -7.06 7.18 -0.31
C GLY A 316 -6.69 7.62 1.11
N ALA A 317 -7.03 6.84 2.12
CA ALA A 317 -6.76 7.16 3.51
C ALA A 317 -5.61 6.36 4.12
N ASP A 318 -5.40 5.14 3.66
CA ASP A 318 -4.57 4.12 4.33
C ASP A 318 -5.13 3.73 5.71
N MET A 319 -6.49 3.56 5.80
CA MET A 319 -7.11 3.01 7.01
C MET A 319 -6.67 1.56 7.26
N PRO A 320 -6.36 1.16 8.51
CA PRO A 320 -6.41 1.95 9.75
C PRO A 320 -5.13 2.76 10.03
N ASN A 321 -4.07 2.63 9.23
CA ASN A 321 -2.75 3.22 9.51
C ASN A 321 -2.80 4.74 9.67
N ILE A 322 -3.71 5.40 8.97
CA ILE A 322 -3.91 6.86 9.04
C ILE A 322 -4.20 7.36 10.46
N GLU A 323 -4.77 6.51 11.33
CA GLU A 323 -5.07 6.88 12.71
C GLU A 323 -3.80 7.15 13.56
N ARG A 324 -2.62 6.88 13.03
CA ARG A 324 -1.34 7.35 13.62
C ARG A 324 -1.12 8.84 13.46
N SER A 325 -1.73 9.43 12.44
CA SER A 325 -1.48 10.81 12.02
C SER A 325 -2.71 11.71 12.19
N CYS A 326 -3.89 11.20 11.89
CA CYS A 326 -5.14 11.96 12.01
C CYS A 326 -6.35 11.01 12.03
N THR A 327 -7.54 11.57 12.26
CA THR A 327 -8.78 10.79 12.14
C THR A 327 -9.12 10.51 10.67
N TYR A 328 -9.92 9.46 10.44
CA TYR A 328 -10.40 9.14 9.09
C TYR A 328 -11.13 10.32 8.42
N ALA A 329 -11.96 11.04 9.20
CA ALA A 329 -12.62 12.25 8.71
C ALA A 329 -11.63 13.36 8.31
N GLN A 330 -10.54 13.53 9.04
CA GLN A 330 -9.50 14.50 8.71
C GLN A 330 -8.75 14.13 7.43
N SER A 331 -8.48 12.83 7.20
CA SER A 331 -7.84 12.34 5.98
C SER A 331 -8.67 12.55 4.72
N LEU A 332 -9.99 12.71 4.84
CA LEU A 332 -10.87 13.10 3.75
C LEU A 332 -10.97 14.64 3.64
N ASN A 333 -11.11 15.30 4.77
CA ASN A 333 -11.43 16.74 4.79
C ASN A 333 -10.27 17.64 4.38
N TYR A 334 -9.00 17.18 4.51
CA TYR A 334 -7.86 17.98 4.02
C TYR A 334 -7.96 18.28 2.52
N LEU A 335 -8.53 17.36 1.74
CA LEU A 335 -8.89 17.60 0.34
C LEU A 335 -10.22 18.36 0.22
N ARG A 336 -11.29 17.72 0.73
CA ARG A 336 -12.67 18.18 0.49
C ARG A 336 -12.96 19.60 0.98
N LYS A 337 -12.37 20.00 2.13
CA LYS A 337 -12.64 21.30 2.75
C LYS A 337 -11.55 22.34 2.52
N TYR A 338 -10.31 21.90 2.33
CA TYR A 338 -9.18 22.82 2.34
C TYR A 338 -8.52 23.01 0.98
N CYS A 339 -8.67 22.08 0.03
CA CYS A 339 -8.22 22.26 -1.35
C CYS A 339 -9.28 23.01 -2.18
N THR A 340 -9.69 24.21 -1.73
CA THR A 340 -10.77 25.02 -2.34
C THR A 340 -10.49 25.47 -3.77
N PHE A 341 -9.27 25.33 -4.24
CA PHE A 341 -8.88 25.60 -5.62
C PHE A 341 -9.32 24.48 -6.60
N ILE A 342 -9.80 23.34 -6.10
CA ILE A 342 -10.33 22.25 -6.93
C ILE A 342 -11.84 22.48 -7.06
N PRO A 343 -12.39 22.65 -8.29
CA PRO A 343 -13.83 22.78 -8.51
C PRO A 343 -14.60 21.56 -7.99
N GLY A 344 -15.85 21.76 -7.54
CA GLY A 344 -16.67 20.69 -6.94
C GLY A 344 -16.80 19.43 -7.80
N SER A 345 -17.07 19.57 -9.10
CA SER A 345 -17.15 18.43 -10.03
C SER A 345 -15.82 17.68 -10.20
N ALA A 346 -14.69 18.39 -10.12
CA ALA A 346 -13.37 17.78 -10.14
C ALA A 346 -13.07 17.07 -8.80
N MET A 347 -13.49 17.67 -7.69
CA MET A 347 -13.37 17.05 -6.36
C MET A 347 -14.19 15.76 -6.27
N ASP A 348 -15.43 15.75 -6.77
CA ASP A 348 -16.27 14.54 -6.82
C ASP A 348 -15.61 13.41 -7.62
N ARG A 349 -14.89 13.77 -8.67
CA ARG A 349 -14.14 12.84 -9.47
C ARG A 349 -12.97 12.23 -8.70
N ILE A 350 -12.18 13.08 -8.03
CA ILE A 350 -11.01 12.65 -7.22
C ILE A 350 -11.45 11.80 -6.03
N LEU A 351 -12.55 12.17 -5.38
CA LEU A 351 -13.03 11.47 -4.18
C LEU A 351 -13.84 10.20 -4.47
N GLY A 352 -14.27 9.96 -5.71
CA GLY A 352 -15.12 8.81 -5.95
C GLY A 352 -15.11 8.29 -7.40
N THR A 353 -15.47 9.12 -8.38
CA THR A 353 -15.72 8.62 -9.75
C THR A 353 -14.53 7.89 -10.35
N ASN A 354 -13.30 8.41 -10.18
CA ASN A 354 -12.10 7.77 -10.71
C ASN A 354 -11.83 6.39 -10.08
N ALA A 355 -12.02 6.26 -8.77
CA ALA A 355 -11.87 4.97 -8.08
C ALA A 355 -12.99 3.99 -8.46
N ASP A 356 -14.22 4.48 -8.70
CA ASP A 356 -15.32 3.66 -9.21
C ASP A 356 -15.01 3.10 -10.60
N GLU A 357 -14.54 3.94 -11.51
CA GLU A 357 -14.11 3.57 -12.86
C GLU A 357 -12.93 2.59 -12.85
N LEU A 358 -11.98 2.74 -11.92
CA LEU A 358 -10.81 1.87 -11.79
C LEU A 358 -11.12 0.49 -11.23
N TYR A 359 -11.93 0.41 -10.15
CA TYR A 359 -12.03 -0.78 -9.32
C TYR A 359 -13.42 -1.43 -9.33
N PHE A 360 -14.49 -0.63 -9.39
CA PHE A 360 -15.85 -1.10 -9.21
C PHE A 360 -16.61 -1.33 -10.52
N SER A 361 -16.15 -0.76 -11.63
CA SER A 361 -16.64 -1.07 -12.98
C SER A 361 -16.24 -2.48 -13.45
N ILE A 362 -15.22 -3.09 -12.83
CA ILE A 362 -14.84 -4.48 -13.06
C ILE A 362 -15.80 -5.37 -12.26
N ALA A 363 -16.64 -6.15 -12.95
CA ALA A 363 -17.51 -7.12 -12.29
C ALA A 363 -16.65 -8.20 -11.60
N PRO A 364 -16.85 -8.47 -10.29
CA PRO A 364 -16.19 -9.60 -9.66
C PRO A 364 -16.64 -10.90 -10.34
N ALA A 365 -15.70 -11.82 -10.54
CA ALA A 365 -16.01 -13.14 -11.05
C ALA A 365 -17.03 -13.81 -10.12
N GLY A 366 -18.10 -14.36 -10.68
CA GLY A 366 -19.20 -14.96 -9.91
C GLY A 366 -20.48 -14.13 -9.84
N ALA A 367 -20.44 -12.82 -9.99
CA ALA A 367 -21.65 -11.99 -10.02
C ALA A 367 -22.59 -12.32 -11.19
N ALA A 368 -22.06 -12.87 -12.28
CA ALA A 368 -22.84 -13.32 -13.42
C ALA A 368 -23.61 -14.65 -13.16
N ARG A 369 -23.20 -15.45 -12.17
CA ARG A 369 -23.88 -16.72 -11.85
C ARG A 369 -25.11 -16.51 -10.95
N GLU A 370 -25.10 -15.52 -10.08
CA GLU A 370 -26.26 -15.22 -9.22
C GLU A 370 -27.39 -14.52 -9.99
N ALA A 371 -27.08 -13.68 -10.98
CA ALA A 371 -28.06 -13.04 -11.84
C ALA A 371 -28.78 -14.02 -12.80
N ALA A 372 -28.22 -15.21 -13.03
CA ALA A 372 -28.83 -16.25 -13.87
C ALA A 372 -29.72 -17.21 -13.06
N HIS A 373 -29.75 -17.09 -11.72
CA HIS A 373 -30.57 -17.92 -10.82
C HIS A 373 -31.58 -17.11 -9.98
N ALA A 374 -31.68 -15.80 -10.21
CA ALA A 374 -32.71 -14.92 -9.66
C ALA A 374 -33.74 -14.55 -10.76
#